data_eecf1b154ec6a0bdf4f12d3990affc5f
#
_entry.id   eecf1b154ec6a0bdf4f12d3990affc5f
#
_cell.length_a   1.000
_cell.length_b   1.000
_cell.length_c   1.000
_cell.angle_alpha   90.00
_cell.angle_beta   90.00
_cell.angle_gamma   90.00
#
_symmetry.space_group_name_H-M   'P 1'
#
loop_
_entity.id
_entity.type
_entity.pdbx_description
1 polymer ?
#
loop_
_entity_poly.entity_id
_entity_poly.type
_entity_poly.pdbx_seq_one_letter_code
_entity_poly.pdbx_strand_id
1 'polypeptide(L)'
;ELFVVEWLRRHAPSRYAVRGQDKVEFRMGHVVSINIDITVEDLETGQTAFVLDTKYKAAEQPAASDIEQVVAYAEAKGCTQAALVYPVELGRPVSGMWGADIYVRSLAFGLGGNLEEAGRNLLEQLQLWGETGA
;
A
#
# COMPACT_ATOMS: atom_id res chain seq x y z
N GLU A 1 1.45 10.90 -4.06
CA GLU A 1 0.32 10.15 -3.51
C GLU A 1 -0.85 10.13 -4.46
N LEU A 2 -1.35 11.28 -4.84
CA LEU A 2 -2.47 11.35 -5.77
C LEU A 2 -2.13 10.69 -7.09
N PHE A 3 -0.91 10.86 -7.56
CA PHE A 3 -0.51 10.30 -8.82
C PHE A 3 -0.51 8.78 -8.77
N VAL A 4 -0.02 8.18 -7.69
CA VAL A 4 -0.01 6.73 -7.54
C VAL A 4 -1.43 6.19 -7.53
N VAL A 5 -2.33 6.85 -6.80
CA VAL A 5 -3.74 6.45 -6.74
C VAL A 5 -4.35 6.46 -8.13
N GLU A 6 -4.14 7.54 -8.89
CA GLU A 6 -4.74 7.65 -10.20
C GLU A 6 -4.19 6.61 -11.17
N TRP A 7 -2.88 6.37 -11.09
CA TRP A 7 -2.27 5.38 -11.96
C TRP A 7 -2.84 3.98 -11.67
N LEU A 8 -2.92 3.65 -10.37
CA LEU A 8 -3.46 2.35 -9.98
C LEU A 8 -4.92 2.19 -10.39
N ARG A 9 -5.73 3.26 -10.24
CA ARG A 9 -7.12 3.18 -10.64
C ARG A 9 -7.28 2.88 -12.12
N ARG A 10 -6.41 3.43 -12.94
CA ARG A 10 -6.52 3.25 -14.37
C ARG A 10 -6.06 1.88 -14.83
N HIS A 11 -5.13 1.28 -14.12
CA HIS A 11 -4.47 0.08 -14.60
C HIS A 11 -4.76 -1.18 -13.80
N ALA A 12 -5.38 -1.06 -12.63
CA ALA A 12 -5.72 -2.23 -11.85
C ALA A 12 -6.82 -3.02 -12.54
N PRO A 13 -6.79 -4.35 -12.44
CA PRO A 13 -7.87 -5.16 -12.98
C PRO A 13 -9.21 -4.80 -12.33
N SER A 14 -10.30 -5.05 -13.03
CA SER A 14 -11.63 -4.68 -12.55
C SER A 14 -12.01 -5.40 -11.26
N ARG A 15 -11.31 -6.46 -10.91
CA ARG A 15 -11.52 -7.16 -9.66
C ARG A 15 -11.18 -6.29 -8.44
N TYR A 16 -10.30 -5.30 -8.62
CA TYR A 16 -9.82 -4.49 -7.52
C TYR A 16 -10.33 -3.06 -7.61
N ALA A 17 -10.76 -2.51 -6.48
CA ALA A 17 -11.13 -1.11 -6.38
C ALA A 17 -10.05 -0.40 -5.59
N VAL A 18 -9.52 0.69 -6.14
CA VAL A 18 -8.45 1.46 -5.52
C VAL A 18 -9.05 2.74 -4.93
N ARG A 19 -8.83 2.96 -3.63
CA ARG A 19 -9.35 4.14 -2.94
C ARG A 19 -8.20 4.94 -2.37
N GLY A 20 -8.25 6.25 -2.58
CA GLY A 20 -7.31 7.17 -1.96
C GLY A 20 -7.93 7.80 -0.74
N GLN A 21 -7.11 8.09 0.26
CA GLN A 21 -7.54 8.78 1.48
C GLN A 21 -8.73 8.08 2.12
N ASP A 22 -8.58 6.79 2.37
CA ASP A 22 -9.65 5.98 2.97
C ASP A 22 -9.70 6.26 4.46
N LYS A 23 -10.82 6.82 4.93
CA LYS A 23 -10.95 7.24 6.31
C LYS A 23 -11.59 6.13 7.13
N VAL A 24 -10.94 5.77 8.23
CA VAL A 24 -11.44 4.75 9.15
C VAL A 24 -11.63 5.41 10.50
N GLU A 25 -12.77 5.18 11.14
CA GLU A 25 -13.09 5.78 12.43
C GLU A 25 -13.26 4.71 13.50
N PHE A 26 -12.75 4.99 14.67
CA PHE A 26 -12.89 4.11 15.82
C PHE A 26 -13.53 4.87 16.98
N ARG A 27 -14.30 4.15 17.78
CA ARG A 27 -14.86 4.72 18.98
C ARG A 27 -14.08 4.21 20.19
N MET A 28 -13.33 5.10 20.81
CA MET A 28 -12.47 4.76 21.94
C MET A 28 -12.66 5.83 23.02
N GLY A 29 -13.90 5.93 23.55
CA GLY A 29 -14.27 7.02 24.44
C GLY A 29 -14.65 8.25 23.66
N HIS A 30 -13.97 8.50 22.56
CA HIS A 30 -14.29 9.54 21.61
C HIS A 30 -13.98 8.94 20.22
N VAL A 31 -14.32 9.68 19.18
CA VAL A 31 -14.07 9.21 17.82
C VAL A 31 -12.63 9.49 17.43
N VAL A 32 -11.93 8.47 17.00
CA VAL A 32 -10.55 8.59 16.50
C VAL A 32 -10.58 8.21 15.02
N SER A 33 -10.02 9.08 14.17
CA SER A 33 -10.00 8.87 12.74
C SER A 33 -8.59 8.59 12.25
N ILE A 34 -8.48 7.70 11.27
CA ILE A 34 -7.22 7.42 10.57
C ILE A 34 -7.49 7.57 9.09
N ASN A 35 -6.60 8.27 8.38
CA ASN A 35 -6.66 8.35 6.93
C ASN A 35 -5.58 7.47 6.35
N ILE A 36 -5.99 6.47 5.58
CA ILE A 36 -5.06 5.56 4.92
C ILE A 36 -4.86 6.08 3.50
N ASP A 37 -3.60 6.24 3.10
CA ASP A 37 -3.30 6.84 1.80
C ASP A 37 -3.96 6.10 0.66
N ILE A 38 -3.79 4.78 0.61
CA ILE A 38 -4.35 3.97 -0.47
C ILE A 38 -4.80 2.64 0.09
N THR A 39 -6.02 2.24 -0.23
CA THR A 39 -6.48 0.87 0.03
C THR A 39 -6.88 0.25 -1.28
N VAL A 40 -6.62 -1.05 -1.42
CA VAL A 40 -7.03 -1.82 -2.60
C VAL A 40 -7.98 -2.89 -2.11
N GLU A 41 -9.22 -2.79 -2.54
CA GLU A 41 -10.25 -3.73 -2.13
C GLU A 41 -10.46 -4.79 -3.20
N ASP A 42 -10.55 -6.04 -2.78
CA ASP A 42 -10.85 -7.14 -3.68
C ASP A 42 -12.37 -7.25 -3.77
N LEU A 43 -12.91 -6.91 -4.91
CA LEU A 43 -14.38 -6.88 -5.08
C LEU A 43 -15.00 -8.28 -5.08
N GLU A 44 -14.20 -9.30 -5.35
CA GLU A 44 -14.73 -10.68 -5.32
C GLU A 44 -14.91 -11.17 -3.91
N THR A 45 -14.05 -10.78 -2.99
CA THR A 45 -14.16 -11.23 -1.60
C THR A 45 -14.79 -10.19 -0.70
N GLY A 46 -14.82 -8.93 -1.13
CA GLY A 46 -15.28 -7.81 -0.30
C GLY A 46 -14.28 -7.40 0.76
N GLN A 47 -13.06 -7.91 0.70
CA GLN A 47 -12.05 -7.62 1.71
C GLN A 47 -10.97 -6.72 1.16
N THR A 48 -10.28 -6.00 2.04
CA THR A 48 -9.15 -5.19 1.66
C THR A 48 -7.96 -6.10 1.36
N ALA A 49 -7.43 -6.00 0.15
CA ALA A 49 -6.30 -6.83 -0.27
C ALA A 49 -4.98 -6.21 0.14
N PHE A 50 -4.85 -4.89 0.05
CA PHE A 50 -3.61 -4.19 0.37
C PHE A 50 -3.90 -2.83 0.98
N VAL A 51 -3.02 -2.41 1.89
CA VAL A 51 -2.94 -1.00 2.31
C VAL A 51 -1.57 -0.49 1.91
N LEU A 52 -1.52 0.72 1.37
CA LEU A 52 -0.29 1.33 0.92
C LEU A 52 -0.16 2.71 1.54
N ASP A 53 1.06 3.04 1.95
CA ASP A 53 1.35 4.36 2.48
C ASP A 53 2.45 4.96 1.60
N THR A 54 2.20 6.11 1.01
CA THR A 54 3.16 6.71 0.08
C THR A 54 4.06 7.68 0.83
N LYS A 55 5.32 7.67 0.47
CA LYS A 55 6.32 8.54 1.07
C LYS A 55 6.90 9.45 -0.01
N TYR A 56 7.23 10.67 0.38
CA TYR A 56 7.70 11.64 -0.59
C TYR A 56 9.22 11.75 -0.64
N LYS A 57 9.89 11.32 0.40
CA LYS A 57 11.32 11.48 0.49
C LYS A 57 12.01 10.15 0.38
N ALA A 58 13.15 10.16 -0.32
CA ALA A 58 13.99 8.98 -0.35
C ALA A 58 14.62 8.80 1.03
N ALA A 59 14.88 7.54 1.38
CA ALA A 59 15.51 7.21 2.64
C ALA A 59 16.40 6.00 2.40
N GLU A 60 17.32 5.74 3.31
CA GLU A 60 18.14 4.56 3.20
C GLU A 60 17.29 3.32 3.49
N GLN A 61 16.46 3.42 4.49
CA GLN A 61 15.58 2.33 4.91
C GLN A 61 14.33 2.95 5.52
N PRO A 62 13.23 2.20 5.60
CA PRO A 62 12.02 2.72 6.24
C PRO A 62 12.26 3.00 7.71
N ALA A 63 11.66 4.07 8.23
CA ALA A 63 11.70 4.34 9.66
C ALA A 63 10.77 3.37 10.37
N ALA A 64 11.13 3.03 11.61
CA ALA A 64 10.29 2.13 12.40
C ALA A 64 8.86 2.68 12.55
N SER A 65 8.73 4.00 12.73
CA SER A 65 7.43 4.63 12.88
C SER A 65 6.58 4.49 11.62
N ASP A 66 7.20 4.51 10.43
CA ASP A 66 6.47 4.33 9.18
C ASP A 66 5.94 2.91 9.06
N ILE A 67 6.75 1.95 9.48
CA ILE A 67 6.32 0.55 9.46
C ILE A 67 5.16 0.36 10.43
N GLU A 68 5.28 0.90 11.64
CA GLU A 68 4.23 0.79 12.64
C GLU A 68 2.93 1.40 12.15
N GLN A 69 3.02 2.52 11.44
CA GLN A 69 1.84 3.21 10.94
C GLN A 69 1.12 2.36 9.87
N VAL A 70 1.85 1.81 8.91
CA VAL A 70 1.21 1.03 7.86
C VAL A 70 0.67 -0.28 8.42
N VAL A 71 1.30 -0.84 9.43
CA VAL A 71 0.79 -2.03 10.12
C VAL A 71 -0.53 -1.71 10.81
N ALA A 72 -0.60 -0.55 11.49
CA ALA A 72 -1.85 -0.15 12.14
C ALA A 72 -2.97 0.02 11.11
N TYR A 73 -2.65 0.56 9.94
CA TYR A 73 -3.63 0.68 8.87
C TYR A 73 -4.13 -0.70 8.41
N ALA A 74 -3.22 -1.64 8.25
CA ALA A 74 -3.60 -2.99 7.83
C ALA A 74 -4.49 -3.64 8.88
N GLU A 75 -4.15 -3.47 10.15
CA GLU A 75 -4.96 -4.03 11.23
C GLU A 75 -6.35 -3.40 11.24
N ALA A 76 -6.44 -2.10 11.00
CA ALA A 76 -7.72 -1.42 10.97
C ALA A 76 -8.65 -1.94 9.88
N LYS A 77 -8.08 -2.39 8.77
CA LYS A 77 -8.87 -2.89 7.64
C LYS A 77 -8.98 -4.41 7.64
N GLY A 78 -8.40 -5.09 8.60
CA GLY A 78 -8.38 -6.55 8.61
C GLY A 78 -7.56 -7.12 7.45
N CYS A 79 -6.52 -6.40 7.05
CA CYS A 79 -5.74 -6.72 5.88
C CYS A 79 -4.41 -7.33 6.30
N THR A 80 -3.87 -8.27 5.51
CA THR A 80 -2.62 -8.93 5.84
C THR A 80 -1.45 -8.47 4.98
N GLN A 81 -1.67 -7.51 4.07
CA GLN A 81 -0.62 -7.04 3.17
C GLN A 81 -0.49 -5.52 3.30
N ALA A 82 0.70 -5.07 3.66
CA ALA A 82 0.96 -3.65 3.84
C ALA A 82 2.23 -3.26 3.10
N ALA A 83 2.25 -2.09 2.50
CA ALA A 83 3.42 -1.64 1.76
C ALA A 83 3.67 -0.15 1.96
N LEU A 84 4.95 0.21 2.02
CA LEU A 84 5.39 1.59 1.99
C LEU A 84 5.93 1.86 0.60
N VAL A 85 5.41 2.87 -0.07
CA VAL A 85 5.78 3.18 -1.46
C VAL A 85 6.64 4.43 -1.48
N TYR A 86 7.85 4.31 -1.99
CA TYR A 86 8.83 5.39 -2.04
C TYR A 86 9.06 5.84 -3.47
N PRO A 87 9.52 7.08 -3.67
CA PRO A 87 9.76 7.57 -5.03
C PRO A 87 10.97 6.95 -5.71
N VAL A 88 11.86 6.32 -4.95
CA VAL A 88 13.03 5.64 -5.51
C VAL A 88 13.26 4.38 -4.70
N GLU A 89 14.06 3.47 -5.24
CA GLU A 89 14.42 2.27 -4.51
C GLU A 89 15.29 2.63 -3.32
N LEU A 90 15.05 1.96 -2.21
CA LEU A 90 15.81 2.19 -0.98
C LEU A 90 17.10 1.38 -1.02
N GLY A 91 18.14 1.88 -0.36
CA GLY A 91 19.38 1.13 -0.19
C GLY A 91 19.17 -0.11 0.66
N ARG A 92 18.25 -0.02 1.63
CA ARG A 92 17.91 -1.15 2.50
C ARG A 92 16.39 -1.33 2.51
N PRO A 93 15.85 -1.96 1.49
CA PRO A 93 14.41 -2.22 1.47
C PRO A 93 14.04 -3.25 2.51
N VAL A 94 12.76 -3.24 2.92
CA VAL A 94 12.26 -4.21 3.90
C VAL A 94 11.23 -5.11 3.26
N SER A 95 11.17 -6.34 3.77
CA SER A 95 10.20 -7.32 3.33
C SER A 95 10.15 -8.40 4.39
N GLY A 96 9.03 -8.57 5.06
CA GLY A 96 8.92 -9.61 6.08
C GLY A 96 7.64 -9.52 6.86
N MET A 97 7.47 -10.48 7.75
CA MET A 97 6.26 -10.56 8.56
C MET A 97 6.39 -9.67 9.79
N TRP A 98 5.33 -8.95 10.09
CA TRP A 98 5.20 -8.20 11.32
C TRP A 98 4.25 -9.01 12.19
N GLY A 99 4.79 -9.60 13.23
CA GLY A 99 3.99 -10.51 14.03
C GLY A 99 3.65 -11.76 13.23
N ALA A 100 2.49 -12.31 13.47
CA ALA A 100 2.08 -13.55 12.83
C ALA A 100 1.29 -13.34 11.54
N ASP A 101 0.72 -12.15 11.37
CA ASP A 101 -0.32 -11.98 10.38
C ASP A 101 -0.07 -11.00 9.26
N ILE A 102 0.79 -10.02 9.41
CA ILE A 102 0.89 -8.94 8.45
C ILE A 102 2.23 -8.98 7.75
N TYR A 103 2.20 -9.07 6.43
CA TYR A 103 3.41 -9.00 5.61
C TYR A 103 3.63 -7.54 5.23
N VAL A 104 4.81 -7.01 5.53
CA VAL A 104 5.16 -5.61 5.27
C VAL A 104 6.32 -5.56 4.30
N ARG A 105 6.25 -4.67 3.33
CA ARG A 105 7.37 -4.47 2.41
C ARG A 105 7.44 -3.04 1.92
N SER A 106 8.63 -2.64 1.49
CA SER A 106 8.83 -1.36 0.85
C SER A 106 8.88 -1.57 -0.65
N LEU A 107 8.28 -0.65 -1.40
CA LEU A 107 8.19 -0.71 -2.85
C LEU A 107 8.62 0.63 -3.41
N ALA A 108 8.97 0.67 -4.67
CA ALA A 108 9.37 1.91 -5.33
C ALA A 108 8.42 2.22 -6.48
N PHE A 109 8.04 3.50 -6.59
CA PHE A 109 7.31 3.98 -7.75
C PHE A 109 8.10 5.19 -8.23
N GLY A 110 9.07 4.96 -9.09
CA GLY A 110 9.97 6.01 -9.51
C GLY A 110 9.28 7.02 -10.38
N LEU A 111 9.46 8.29 -10.06
CA LEU A 111 8.84 9.36 -10.81
C LEU A 111 9.80 10.02 -11.80
N GLY A 112 11.05 9.61 -11.78
CA GLY A 112 12.08 10.27 -12.57
C GLY A 112 12.24 9.76 -13.98
N GLY A 113 11.49 8.77 -14.41
CA GLY A 113 11.67 8.19 -15.72
C GLY A 113 10.35 7.89 -16.40
N ASN A 114 10.27 6.73 -17.01
CA ASN A 114 9.06 6.29 -17.70
C ASN A 114 8.02 5.88 -16.68
N LEU A 115 6.94 6.66 -16.57
CA LEU A 115 5.91 6.42 -15.58
C LEU A 115 5.13 5.13 -15.82
N GLU A 116 4.95 4.75 -17.09
CA GLU A 116 4.27 3.51 -17.40
C GLU A 116 5.07 2.31 -16.92
N GLU A 117 6.37 2.36 -17.10
CA GLU A 117 7.22 1.28 -16.66
C GLU A 117 7.26 1.22 -15.13
N ALA A 118 7.34 2.38 -14.47
CA ALA A 118 7.35 2.43 -13.02
C ALA A 118 6.06 1.85 -12.46
N GLY A 119 4.94 2.17 -13.08
CA GLY A 119 3.66 1.65 -12.64
C GLY A 119 3.55 0.15 -12.83
N ARG A 120 3.98 -0.36 -13.98
CA ARG A 120 3.94 -1.80 -14.21
C ARG A 120 4.82 -2.54 -13.20
N ASN A 121 5.98 -1.98 -12.88
CA ASN A 121 6.85 -2.59 -11.87
C ASN A 121 6.16 -2.64 -10.52
N LEU A 122 5.42 -1.58 -10.16
CA LEU A 122 4.68 -1.55 -8.92
C LEU A 122 3.62 -2.65 -8.90
N LEU A 123 2.88 -2.80 -9.98
CA LEU A 123 1.87 -3.84 -10.09
C LEU A 123 2.48 -5.24 -9.92
N GLU A 124 3.63 -5.47 -10.55
CA GLU A 124 4.30 -6.74 -10.42
C GLU A 124 4.77 -6.99 -8.99
N GLN A 125 5.32 -5.95 -8.37
CA GLN A 125 5.78 -6.10 -6.99
C GLN A 125 4.66 -6.41 -6.03
N LEU A 126 3.47 -5.85 -6.28
CA LEU A 126 2.31 -6.15 -5.45
C LEU A 126 1.74 -7.53 -5.76
N GLN A 127 2.12 -8.08 -6.89
CA GLN A 127 1.61 -9.37 -7.35
C GLN A 127 0.11 -9.41 -7.43
N LEU A 128 -0.48 -8.22 -7.68
CA LEU A 128 -1.87 -8.15 -7.68
C LEU A 128 -2.39 -8.70 -8.85
N TRP A 129 -1.80 -8.43 -9.88
CA TRP A 129 -2.34 -8.69 -11.06
C TRP A 129 -1.60 -9.73 -11.67
N GLY A 130 -1.33 -10.41 -11.35
CA GLY A 130 -0.74 -11.31 -11.91
C GLY A 130 -1.26 -12.46 -11.66
N GLU A 131 -1.05 -13.10 -10.89
CA GLU A 131 -1.48 -14.14 -10.61
C GLU A 131 -2.29 -14.27 -9.86
N THR A 132 -2.73 -13.83 -9.56
CA THR A 132 -3.49 -13.87 -8.82
C THR A 132 -4.27 -14.63 -8.59
N GLY A 133 -4.75 -14.76 -8.79
CA GLY A 133 -5.57 -15.54 -8.42
C GLY A 133 -5.03 -16.44 -7.85
N ALA A 134 -4.10 -16.49 -7.95
CA ALA A 134 -3.53 -17.55 -7.42
C ALA A 134 -3.80 -17.68 -6.12
#